data_9bd1baf7d565d7a01de75013ae51f851
#
_entry.id   9bd1baf7d565d7a01de75013ae51f851
#
_cell.length_a   1.000
_cell.length_b   1.000
_cell.length_c   1.000
_cell.angle_alpha   90.00
_cell.angle_beta   90.00
_cell.angle_gamma   90.00
#
_symmetry.space_group_name_H-M   'P 1'
#
loop_
_entity.id
_entity.type
_entity.pdbx_description
1 polymer ?
#
loop_
_entity_poly.entity_id
_entity_poly.type
_entity_poly.pdbx_seq_one_letter_code
_entity_poly.pdbx_strand_id
1 'polypeptide(L)'
;MISDFDRRRPVVRIVLGSTQFAVFLGVLVVGLGPILWTVKGALSPTQELIKDPVRLWPSQPAWAVLGKAWSDLRIGHFLLNTVLLAGGSWLVQLVVCFMGAYALSVLRPKMGRFLYGAVLATLFLPGSVSLVALYLTVLDLHLANTMWAVWLPAGAHAFTVLLMKRFFDGIPRELFGAAQVDGAGPWRLFWQIVLPMSKPIIAVVSLLTLMGAWKEFLWPMVAISDTEAHPISVALPRLAEFAEENTVIAGMFLALMPPVLVFIAFQKYIVRGVGFTGVKG
;
A
#
# COMPACT_ATOMS: atom_id res chain seq x y z
N MET A 1 30.89 0.08 -17.83
CA MET A 1 30.94 1.44 -17.22
C MET A 1 31.51 2.39 -18.25
N ILE A 2 30.82 3.50 -18.52
CA ILE A 2 31.33 4.54 -19.45
C ILE A 2 32.23 5.44 -18.62
N SER A 3 33.49 5.64 -19.05
CA SER A 3 34.47 6.46 -18.35
C SER A 3 34.05 7.95 -18.38
N ASP A 4 34.53 8.74 -17.40
CA ASP A 4 34.27 10.20 -17.39
C ASP A 4 34.86 10.92 -18.60
N PHE A 5 35.92 10.35 -19.19
CA PHE A 5 36.52 10.84 -20.44
C PHE A 5 35.60 10.61 -21.65
N ASP A 6 34.97 9.42 -21.74
CA ASP A 6 34.03 9.13 -22.83
C ASP A 6 32.76 9.95 -22.76
N ARG A 7 32.29 10.29 -21.55
CA ARG A 7 31.13 11.19 -21.35
C ARG A 7 31.35 12.61 -21.91
N ARG A 8 32.57 13.04 -22.08
CA ARG A 8 32.90 14.38 -22.67
C ARG A 8 32.81 14.39 -24.18
N ARG A 9 32.82 13.24 -24.87
CA ARG A 9 32.65 13.16 -26.32
C ARG A 9 31.24 13.55 -26.74
N PRO A 10 31.05 14.50 -27.68
CA PRO A 10 29.73 15.02 -28.05
C PRO A 10 28.78 13.90 -28.53
N VAL A 11 29.28 12.94 -29.29
CA VAL A 11 28.47 11.80 -29.78
C VAL A 11 27.99 10.94 -28.63
N VAL A 12 28.86 10.61 -27.66
CA VAL A 12 28.49 9.79 -26.48
C VAL A 12 27.47 10.53 -25.64
N ARG A 13 27.63 11.84 -25.46
CA ARG A 13 26.68 12.68 -24.71
C ARG A 13 25.29 12.71 -25.38
N ILE A 14 25.22 12.84 -26.69
CA ILE A 14 23.97 12.83 -27.45
C ILE A 14 23.29 11.46 -27.34
N VAL A 15 24.04 10.36 -27.59
CA VAL A 15 23.51 9.00 -27.49
C VAL A 15 23.00 8.69 -26.06
N LEU A 16 23.76 9.04 -25.03
CA LEU A 16 23.35 8.88 -23.66
C LEU A 16 22.10 9.71 -23.33
N GLY A 17 22.09 10.99 -23.77
CA GLY A 17 20.95 11.87 -23.56
C GLY A 17 19.68 11.36 -24.24
N SER A 18 19.79 10.93 -25.50
CA SER A 18 18.64 10.36 -26.24
C SER A 18 18.15 9.04 -25.64
N THR A 19 19.07 8.16 -25.21
CA THR A 19 18.71 6.92 -24.52
C THR A 19 18.01 7.20 -23.17
N GLN A 20 18.56 8.10 -22.36
CA GLN A 20 17.94 8.51 -21.09
C GLN A 20 16.56 9.12 -21.30
N PHE A 21 16.41 9.98 -22.31
CA PHE A 21 15.14 10.58 -22.66
C PHE A 21 14.12 9.54 -23.13
N ALA A 22 14.54 8.59 -23.99
CA ALA A 22 13.68 7.51 -24.45
C ALA A 22 13.23 6.59 -23.30
N VAL A 23 14.15 6.24 -22.38
CA VAL A 23 13.81 5.46 -21.19
C VAL A 23 12.87 6.24 -20.28
N PHE A 24 13.13 7.53 -20.05
CA PHE A 24 12.26 8.38 -19.24
C PHE A 24 10.85 8.49 -19.84
N LEU A 25 10.77 8.73 -21.15
CA LEU A 25 9.49 8.78 -21.87
C LEU A 25 8.75 7.43 -21.80
N GLY A 26 9.49 6.32 -21.99
CA GLY A 26 8.92 4.98 -21.85
C GLY A 26 8.35 4.72 -20.46
N VAL A 27 9.06 5.09 -19.41
CA VAL A 27 8.58 4.99 -18.01
C VAL A 27 7.34 5.88 -17.78
N LEU A 28 7.32 7.10 -18.31
CA LEU A 28 6.15 7.97 -18.22
C LEU A 28 4.93 7.38 -18.94
N VAL A 29 5.09 6.88 -20.16
CA VAL A 29 4.00 6.30 -20.95
C VAL A 29 3.45 5.05 -20.26
N VAL A 30 4.32 4.15 -19.81
CA VAL A 30 3.90 2.93 -19.11
C VAL A 30 3.27 3.24 -17.74
N GLY A 31 3.79 4.21 -16.99
CA GLY A 31 3.30 4.56 -15.66
C GLY A 31 2.02 5.42 -15.69
N LEU A 32 1.98 6.46 -16.54
CA LEU A 32 0.84 7.38 -16.60
C LEU A 32 -0.21 6.99 -17.64
N GLY A 33 0.18 6.22 -18.66
CA GLY A 33 -0.71 5.82 -19.75
C GLY A 33 -2.02 5.19 -19.28
N PRO A 34 -2.00 4.15 -18.42
CA PRO A 34 -3.22 3.54 -17.91
C PRO A 34 -4.10 4.52 -17.12
N ILE A 35 -3.49 5.42 -16.34
CA ILE A 35 -4.21 6.44 -15.57
C ILE A 35 -4.90 7.43 -16.51
N LEU A 36 -4.16 7.96 -17.49
CA LEU A 36 -4.71 8.88 -18.50
C LEU A 36 -5.81 8.22 -19.33
N TRP A 37 -5.64 6.94 -19.65
CA TRP A 37 -6.65 6.15 -20.32
C TRP A 37 -7.94 6.01 -19.50
N THR A 38 -7.80 5.75 -18.19
CA THR A 38 -8.94 5.69 -17.27
C THR A 38 -9.65 7.04 -17.14
N VAL A 39 -8.89 8.15 -17.08
CA VAL A 39 -9.45 9.52 -17.10
C VAL A 39 -10.23 9.78 -18.39
N LYS A 40 -9.61 9.48 -19.54
CA LYS A 40 -10.25 9.61 -20.86
C LYS A 40 -11.53 8.79 -20.94
N GLY A 41 -11.46 7.50 -20.53
CA GLY A 41 -12.60 6.60 -20.56
C GLY A 41 -13.74 7.05 -19.65
N ALA A 42 -13.43 7.55 -18.45
CA ALA A 42 -14.42 8.09 -17.52
C ALA A 42 -15.18 9.31 -18.05
N LEU A 43 -14.59 10.04 -18.99
CA LEU A 43 -15.19 11.24 -19.60
C LEU A 43 -15.74 11.00 -21.01
N SER A 44 -15.55 9.79 -21.58
CA SER A 44 -16.01 9.48 -22.94
C SER A 44 -17.44 8.95 -22.93
N PRO A 45 -18.29 9.36 -23.91
CA PRO A 45 -19.54 8.67 -24.16
C PRO A 45 -19.31 7.21 -24.57
N THR A 46 -20.18 6.28 -24.14
CA THR A 46 -20.07 4.83 -24.44
C THR A 46 -19.88 4.55 -25.92
N GLN A 47 -20.60 5.26 -26.77
CA GLN A 47 -20.51 5.08 -28.23
C GLN A 47 -19.12 5.44 -28.78
N GLU A 48 -18.46 6.45 -28.22
CA GLU A 48 -17.12 6.86 -28.63
C GLU A 48 -16.06 5.86 -28.15
N LEU A 49 -16.23 5.27 -26.96
CA LEU A 49 -15.35 4.21 -26.46
C LEU A 49 -15.33 2.98 -27.37
N ILE A 50 -16.49 2.63 -27.94
CA ILE A 50 -16.64 1.47 -28.84
C ILE A 50 -16.15 1.79 -30.25
N LYS A 51 -16.49 2.95 -30.81
CA LYS A 51 -16.19 3.30 -32.20
C LYS A 51 -14.76 3.75 -32.43
N ASP A 52 -14.19 4.48 -31.50
CA ASP A 52 -12.83 5.03 -31.60
C ASP A 52 -12.06 4.91 -30.27
N PRO A 53 -11.69 3.68 -29.89
CA PRO A 53 -11.01 3.42 -28.61
C PRO A 53 -9.64 4.08 -28.50
N VAL A 54 -8.94 4.32 -29.62
CA VAL A 54 -7.57 4.85 -29.65
C VAL A 54 -7.51 6.38 -29.56
N ARG A 55 -8.63 7.07 -29.71
CA ARG A 55 -8.70 8.53 -29.59
C ARG A 55 -8.17 8.99 -28.23
N LEU A 56 -7.27 9.95 -28.23
CA LEU A 56 -6.57 10.39 -27.01
C LEU A 56 -7.47 11.19 -26.05
N TRP A 57 -8.46 11.94 -26.56
CA TRP A 57 -9.36 12.76 -25.76
C TRP A 57 -10.79 12.72 -26.33
N PRO A 58 -11.84 12.67 -25.49
CA PRO A 58 -13.23 12.61 -25.98
C PRO A 58 -13.62 13.86 -26.75
N SER A 59 -14.45 13.69 -27.76
CA SER A 59 -14.98 14.81 -28.58
C SER A 59 -15.87 15.75 -27.77
N GLN A 60 -16.64 15.18 -26.84
CA GLN A 60 -17.52 15.88 -25.92
C GLN A 60 -17.37 15.25 -24.54
N PRO A 61 -16.57 15.85 -23.62
CA PRO A 61 -16.38 15.32 -22.28
C PRO A 61 -17.71 15.24 -21.52
N ALA A 62 -18.09 14.03 -21.13
CA ALA A 62 -19.36 13.73 -20.46
C ALA A 62 -19.21 13.79 -18.93
N TRP A 63 -19.00 14.97 -18.34
CA TRP A 63 -18.82 15.14 -16.90
C TRP A 63 -19.96 14.58 -16.05
N ALA A 64 -21.19 14.55 -16.58
CA ALA A 64 -22.34 13.98 -15.90
C ALA A 64 -22.18 12.49 -15.57
N VAL A 65 -21.34 11.76 -16.31
CA VAL A 65 -21.07 10.33 -16.08
C VAL A 65 -20.38 10.10 -14.71
N LEU A 66 -19.55 11.04 -14.26
CA LEU A 66 -18.94 10.95 -12.93
C LEU A 66 -19.99 11.03 -11.81
N GLY A 67 -20.98 11.93 -11.98
CA GLY A 67 -22.09 12.02 -11.03
C GLY A 67 -22.99 10.77 -11.08
N LYS A 68 -23.27 10.26 -12.28
CA LYS A 68 -24.01 9.00 -12.48
C LYS A 68 -23.27 7.82 -11.83
N ALA A 69 -21.96 7.67 -12.06
CA ALA A 69 -21.17 6.63 -11.42
C ALA A 69 -21.17 6.74 -9.90
N TRP A 70 -21.08 7.95 -9.37
CA TRP A 70 -21.11 8.19 -7.92
C TRP A 70 -22.42 7.72 -7.28
N SER A 71 -23.57 8.04 -7.91
CA SER A 71 -24.89 7.68 -7.39
C SER A 71 -25.25 6.22 -7.66
N ASP A 72 -25.16 5.77 -8.91
CA ASP A 72 -25.68 4.47 -9.35
C ASP A 72 -24.82 3.30 -8.81
N LEU A 73 -23.50 3.49 -8.78
CA LEU A 73 -22.55 2.52 -8.20
C LEU A 73 -22.32 2.72 -6.69
N ARG A 74 -22.99 3.70 -6.08
CA ARG A 74 -22.86 4.01 -4.65
C ARG A 74 -21.40 4.13 -4.20
N ILE A 75 -20.56 4.75 -5.03
CA ILE A 75 -19.10 4.81 -4.85
C ILE A 75 -18.74 5.34 -3.46
N GLY A 76 -19.41 6.39 -2.97
CA GLY A 76 -19.15 6.96 -1.64
C GLY A 76 -19.30 5.95 -0.50
N HIS A 77 -20.32 5.09 -0.57
CA HIS A 77 -20.57 4.04 0.42
C HIS A 77 -19.42 3.02 0.47
N PHE A 78 -19.06 2.45 -0.68
CA PHE A 78 -18.00 1.43 -0.78
C PHE A 78 -16.60 2.00 -0.55
N LEU A 79 -16.37 3.28 -0.88
CA LEU A 79 -15.14 3.99 -0.49
C LEU A 79 -15.04 4.15 1.04
N LEU A 80 -16.13 4.48 1.72
CA LEU A 80 -16.15 4.55 3.18
C LEU A 80 -15.81 3.19 3.81
N ASN A 81 -16.43 2.11 3.32
CA ASN A 81 -16.10 0.76 3.75
C ASN A 81 -14.61 0.45 3.54
N THR A 82 -14.05 0.84 2.38
CA THR A 82 -12.63 0.65 2.08
C THR A 82 -11.75 1.41 3.06
N VAL A 83 -12.09 2.67 3.36
CA VAL A 83 -11.34 3.48 4.35
C VAL A 83 -11.41 2.86 5.74
N LEU A 84 -12.57 2.35 6.16
CA LEU A 84 -12.74 1.69 7.46
C LEU A 84 -11.93 0.37 7.50
N LEU A 85 -12.03 -0.47 6.47
CA LEU A 85 -11.28 -1.72 6.40
C LEU A 85 -9.77 -1.48 6.33
N ALA A 86 -9.32 -0.58 5.47
CA ALA A 86 -7.90 -0.26 5.32
C ALA A 86 -7.34 0.45 6.56
N GLY A 87 -8.10 1.37 7.15
CA GLY A 87 -7.71 2.10 8.35
C GLY A 87 -7.60 1.19 9.58
N GLY A 88 -8.55 0.30 9.78
CA GLY A 88 -8.51 -0.69 10.86
C GLY A 88 -7.38 -1.70 10.69
N SER A 89 -7.19 -2.23 9.47
CA SER A 89 -6.06 -3.11 9.15
C SER A 89 -4.72 -2.42 9.38
N TRP A 90 -4.59 -1.16 8.95
CA TRP A 90 -3.40 -0.35 9.19
C TRP A 90 -3.11 -0.16 10.67
N LEU A 91 -4.12 0.18 11.47
CA LEU A 91 -3.94 0.42 12.90
C LEU A 91 -3.51 -0.87 13.62
N VAL A 92 -4.22 -1.98 13.39
CA VAL A 92 -3.89 -3.27 14.00
C VAL A 92 -2.51 -3.74 13.58
N GLN A 93 -2.18 -3.68 12.29
CA GLN A 93 -0.86 -4.07 11.79
C GLN A 93 0.24 -3.18 12.36
N LEU A 94 0.03 -1.87 12.42
CA LEU A 94 1.01 -0.94 12.98
C LEU A 94 1.30 -1.26 14.45
N VAL A 95 0.26 -1.43 15.27
CA VAL A 95 0.42 -1.73 16.70
C VAL A 95 1.12 -3.07 16.91
N VAL A 96 0.59 -4.15 16.31
CA VAL A 96 1.11 -5.52 16.52
C VAL A 96 2.55 -5.64 16.01
N CYS A 97 2.82 -5.18 14.78
CA CYS A 97 4.15 -5.30 14.19
C CYS A 97 5.18 -4.39 14.86
N PHE A 98 4.79 -3.18 15.27
CA PHE A 98 5.67 -2.26 15.99
C PHE A 98 6.07 -2.84 17.35
N MET A 99 5.10 -3.33 18.13
CA MET A 99 5.35 -3.97 19.42
C MET A 99 6.18 -5.24 19.27
N GLY A 100 5.88 -6.09 18.28
CA GLY A 100 6.65 -7.29 17.96
C GLY A 100 8.10 -6.97 17.57
N ALA A 101 8.30 -5.99 16.70
CA ALA A 101 9.64 -5.53 16.32
C ALA A 101 10.40 -4.92 17.49
N TYR A 102 9.73 -4.14 18.35
CA TYR A 102 10.30 -3.58 19.58
C TYR A 102 10.76 -4.68 20.53
N ALA A 103 9.92 -5.67 20.78
CA ALA A 103 10.24 -6.80 21.62
C ALA A 103 11.48 -7.56 21.10
N LEU A 104 11.52 -7.85 19.79
CA LEU A 104 12.62 -8.62 19.18
C LEU A 104 13.93 -7.84 19.05
N SER A 105 13.88 -6.53 18.84
CA SER A 105 15.07 -5.69 18.62
C SER A 105 15.64 -5.11 19.93
N VAL A 106 14.77 -4.53 20.77
CA VAL A 106 15.18 -3.76 21.96
C VAL A 106 15.15 -4.62 23.21
N LEU A 107 14.04 -5.31 23.50
CA LEU A 107 13.89 -6.12 24.71
C LEU A 107 14.69 -7.44 24.64
N ARG A 108 14.86 -8.02 23.45
CA ARG A 108 15.68 -9.20 23.18
C ARG A 108 15.39 -10.39 24.12
N PRO A 109 14.17 -10.93 24.12
CA PRO A 109 13.81 -12.05 24.97
C PRO A 109 14.69 -13.27 24.69
N LYS A 110 14.86 -14.18 25.67
CA LYS A 110 15.72 -15.38 25.56
C LYS A 110 15.40 -16.22 24.31
N MET A 111 14.11 -16.34 23.94
CA MET A 111 13.66 -17.03 22.72
C MET A 111 13.56 -16.14 21.48
N GLY A 112 14.06 -14.91 21.51
CA GLY A 112 13.90 -13.94 20.43
C GLY A 112 14.42 -14.41 19.08
N ARG A 113 15.53 -15.17 19.05
CA ARG A 113 16.07 -15.76 17.80
C ARG A 113 15.11 -16.80 17.19
N PHE A 114 14.54 -17.66 18.02
CA PHE A 114 13.57 -18.66 17.57
C PHE A 114 12.29 -17.99 17.07
N LEU A 115 11.73 -17.05 17.83
CA LEU A 115 10.52 -16.28 17.43
C LEU A 115 10.77 -15.52 16.14
N TYR A 116 11.91 -14.87 16.00
CA TYR A 116 12.27 -14.18 14.75
C TYR A 116 12.39 -15.14 13.56
N GLY A 117 13.01 -16.30 13.77
CA GLY A 117 13.08 -17.37 12.76
C GLY A 117 11.72 -17.89 12.35
N ALA A 118 10.80 -18.08 13.32
CA ALA A 118 9.42 -18.49 13.06
C ALA A 118 8.65 -17.44 12.23
N VAL A 119 8.78 -16.15 12.59
CA VAL A 119 8.19 -15.04 11.81
C VAL A 119 8.75 -15.02 10.38
N LEU A 120 10.07 -15.20 10.20
CA LEU A 120 10.68 -15.28 8.87
C LEU A 120 10.18 -16.48 8.07
N ALA A 121 9.98 -17.63 8.71
CA ALA A 121 9.50 -18.84 8.06
C ALA A 121 8.11 -18.63 7.42
N THR A 122 7.25 -17.79 8.03
CA THR A 122 5.93 -17.49 7.46
C THR A 122 6.00 -16.74 6.13
N LEU A 123 7.11 -16.05 5.81
CA LEU A 123 7.29 -15.37 4.51
C LEU A 123 7.39 -16.35 3.33
N PHE A 124 7.77 -17.62 3.59
CA PHE A 124 7.86 -18.64 2.56
C PHE A 124 6.53 -19.37 2.30
N LEU A 125 5.51 -19.10 3.12
CA LEU A 125 4.18 -19.68 2.95
C LEU A 125 3.34 -18.78 2.03
N PRO A 126 2.87 -19.28 0.88
CA PRO A 126 1.94 -18.51 0.04
C PRO A 126 0.65 -18.23 0.81
N GLY A 127 0.19 -16.97 0.80
CA GLY A 127 -1.05 -16.58 1.51
C GLY A 127 -2.28 -17.37 1.08
N SER A 128 -2.35 -17.81 -0.18
CA SER A 128 -3.44 -18.63 -0.70
C SER A 128 -3.54 -20.02 -0.04
N VAL A 129 -2.43 -20.59 0.42
CA VAL A 129 -2.42 -21.90 1.10
C VAL A 129 -3.09 -21.80 2.48
N SER A 130 -2.93 -20.70 3.18
CA SER A 130 -3.50 -20.48 4.52
C SER A 130 -4.93 -19.95 4.51
N LEU A 131 -5.48 -19.61 3.34
CA LEU A 131 -6.77 -18.93 3.22
C LEU A 131 -7.91 -19.73 3.86
N VAL A 132 -8.01 -21.03 3.57
CA VAL A 132 -9.06 -21.91 4.12
C VAL A 132 -8.90 -22.04 5.64
N ALA A 133 -7.67 -22.31 6.13
CA ALA A 133 -7.40 -22.42 7.57
C ALA A 133 -7.72 -21.11 8.32
N LEU A 134 -7.37 -19.97 7.71
CA LEU A 134 -7.70 -18.66 8.25
C LEU A 134 -9.20 -18.42 8.33
N TYR A 135 -9.94 -18.78 7.26
CA TYR A 135 -11.41 -18.66 7.25
C TYR A 135 -12.07 -19.51 8.33
N LEU A 136 -11.64 -20.78 8.48
CA LEU A 136 -12.13 -21.65 9.55
C LEU A 136 -11.85 -21.06 10.94
N THR A 137 -10.63 -20.52 11.14
CA THR A 137 -10.28 -19.84 12.40
C THR A 137 -11.19 -18.65 12.69
N VAL A 138 -11.49 -17.85 11.66
CA VAL A 138 -12.39 -16.68 11.77
C VAL A 138 -13.82 -17.12 12.10
N LEU A 139 -14.28 -18.25 11.54
CA LEU A 139 -15.58 -18.85 11.86
C LEU A 139 -15.63 -19.34 13.33
N ASP A 140 -14.62 -20.07 13.76
CA ASP A 140 -14.53 -20.60 15.14
C ASP A 140 -14.52 -19.47 16.20
N LEU A 141 -13.91 -18.32 15.83
CA LEU A 141 -13.88 -17.12 16.67
C LEU A 141 -15.16 -16.27 16.58
N HIS A 142 -16.15 -16.69 15.79
CA HIS A 142 -17.40 -15.95 15.54
C HIS A 142 -17.18 -14.52 15.00
N LEU A 143 -16.10 -14.31 14.22
CA LEU A 143 -15.75 -13.02 13.65
C LEU A 143 -16.19 -12.88 12.18
N ALA A 144 -16.63 -13.95 11.53
CA ALA A 144 -17.09 -13.92 10.14
C ALA A 144 -18.17 -12.84 9.92
N ASN A 145 -18.15 -12.23 8.75
CA ASN A 145 -19.04 -11.12 8.40
C ASN A 145 -18.91 -9.88 9.29
N THR A 146 -17.72 -9.65 9.86
CA THR A 146 -17.39 -8.43 10.60
C THR A 146 -16.11 -7.80 10.07
N MET A 147 -15.89 -6.53 10.34
CA MET A 147 -14.62 -5.85 9.98
C MET A 147 -13.42 -6.45 10.74
N TRP A 148 -13.64 -7.03 11.93
CA TRP A 148 -12.60 -7.71 12.71
C TRP A 148 -12.02 -8.92 12.01
N ALA A 149 -12.83 -9.61 11.18
CA ALA A 149 -12.35 -10.72 10.34
C ALA A 149 -11.23 -10.30 9.37
N VAL A 150 -11.21 -9.02 8.97
CA VAL A 150 -10.18 -8.45 8.10
C VAL A 150 -9.05 -7.81 8.90
N TRP A 151 -9.38 -7.07 9.95
CA TRP A 151 -8.41 -6.31 10.72
C TRP A 151 -7.42 -7.18 11.52
N LEU A 152 -7.91 -8.23 12.20
CA LEU A 152 -7.05 -9.04 13.06
C LEU A 152 -5.99 -9.83 12.30
N PRO A 153 -6.30 -10.53 11.19
CA PRO A 153 -5.29 -11.21 10.41
C PRO A 153 -4.23 -10.27 9.82
N ALA A 154 -4.62 -9.03 9.48
CA ALA A 154 -3.69 -8.01 8.98
C ALA A 154 -2.56 -7.69 9.98
N GLY A 155 -2.81 -7.86 11.30
CA GLY A 155 -1.80 -7.66 12.34
C GLY A 155 -0.61 -8.62 12.25
N ALA A 156 -0.80 -9.82 11.73
CA ALA A 156 0.24 -10.85 11.64
C ALA A 156 1.08 -10.73 10.35
N HIS A 157 1.70 -9.58 10.11
CA HIS A 157 2.42 -9.31 8.86
C HIS A 157 3.94 -9.38 9.02
N ALA A 158 4.53 -10.54 8.71
CA ALA A 158 5.95 -10.85 8.92
C ALA A 158 6.91 -9.86 8.27
N PHE A 159 6.64 -9.43 7.02
CA PHE A 159 7.48 -8.45 6.32
C PHE A 159 7.54 -7.11 7.07
N THR A 160 6.42 -6.66 7.63
CA THR A 160 6.36 -5.42 8.41
C THR A 160 7.17 -5.53 9.71
N VAL A 161 7.05 -6.67 10.41
CA VAL A 161 7.88 -6.94 11.61
C VAL A 161 9.37 -6.91 11.26
N LEU A 162 9.77 -7.57 10.17
CA LEU A 162 11.15 -7.59 9.70
C LEU A 162 11.66 -6.18 9.39
N LEU A 163 10.88 -5.40 8.65
CA LEU A 163 11.25 -4.06 8.22
C LEU A 163 11.44 -3.13 9.43
N MET A 164 10.48 -3.13 10.35
CA MET A 164 10.56 -2.34 11.59
C MET A 164 11.71 -2.79 12.48
N LYS A 165 11.89 -4.11 12.65
CA LYS A 165 13.01 -4.64 13.44
C LYS A 165 14.35 -4.22 12.88
N ARG A 166 14.55 -4.28 11.56
CA ARG A 166 15.79 -3.81 10.90
C ARG A 166 16.06 -2.33 11.18
N PHE A 167 15.00 -1.52 11.14
CA PHE A 167 15.11 -0.11 11.48
C PHE A 167 15.53 0.10 12.94
N PHE A 168 14.90 -0.62 13.88
CA PHE A 168 15.21 -0.50 15.32
C PHE A 168 16.61 -1.03 15.66
N ASP A 169 17.09 -2.05 14.95
CA ASP A 169 18.46 -2.55 15.11
C ASP A 169 19.51 -1.50 14.70
N GLY A 170 19.14 -0.55 13.85
CA GLY A 170 19.98 0.58 13.43
C GLY A 170 19.99 1.76 14.39
N ILE A 171 19.16 1.78 15.44
CA ILE A 171 19.19 2.82 16.47
C ILE A 171 20.44 2.63 17.35
N PRO A 172 21.28 3.68 17.55
CA PRO A 172 22.49 3.59 18.38
C PRO A 172 22.18 3.08 19.79
N ARG A 173 22.95 2.09 20.24
CA ARG A 173 22.75 1.44 21.54
C ARG A 173 23.04 2.35 22.70
N GLU A 174 23.91 3.33 22.52
CA GLU A 174 24.29 4.35 23.51
C GLU A 174 23.06 5.12 24.01
N LEU A 175 22.07 5.37 23.13
CA LEU A 175 20.82 6.06 23.52
C LEU A 175 20.01 5.25 24.52
N PHE A 176 19.96 3.92 24.34
CA PHE A 176 19.28 3.03 25.28
C PHE A 176 20.03 2.92 26.61
N GLY A 177 21.39 2.84 26.54
CA GLY A 177 22.24 2.80 27.73
C GLY A 177 22.10 4.07 28.57
N ALA A 178 22.20 5.25 27.97
CA ALA A 178 22.03 6.52 28.67
C ALA A 178 20.65 6.62 29.34
N ALA A 179 19.59 6.29 28.64
CA ALA A 179 18.25 6.33 29.22
C ALA A 179 18.05 5.32 30.37
N GLN A 180 18.69 4.15 30.30
CA GLN A 180 18.65 3.16 31.41
C GLN A 180 19.38 3.65 32.64
N VAL A 181 20.49 4.37 32.47
CA VAL A 181 21.20 5.04 33.61
C VAL A 181 20.29 6.09 34.25
N ASP A 182 19.47 6.80 33.44
CA ASP A 182 18.47 7.75 33.92
C ASP A 182 17.19 7.06 34.48
N GLY A 183 17.22 5.73 34.67
CA GLY A 183 16.12 4.96 35.24
C GLY A 183 14.95 4.72 34.29
N ALA A 184 15.15 4.81 32.96
CA ALA A 184 14.09 4.53 32.00
C ALA A 184 13.79 3.03 31.91
N GLY A 185 12.57 2.63 32.28
CA GLY A 185 12.02 1.29 32.03
C GLY A 185 11.62 1.07 30.56
N PRO A 186 11.23 -0.18 30.20
CA PRO A 186 10.89 -0.54 28.82
C PRO A 186 9.83 0.36 28.16
N TRP A 187 8.77 0.72 28.87
CA TRP A 187 7.71 1.60 28.36
C TRP A 187 8.21 3.03 28.09
N ARG A 188 9.11 3.54 28.95
CA ARG A 188 9.70 4.87 28.77
C ARG A 188 10.63 4.88 27.55
N LEU A 189 11.43 3.83 27.36
CA LEU A 189 12.25 3.65 26.15
C LEU A 189 11.39 3.60 24.88
N PHE A 190 10.26 2.87 24.92
CA PHE A 190 9.33 2.79 23.80
C PHE A 190 8.79 4.16 23.38
N TRP A 191 8.18 4.89 24.32
CA TRP A 191 7.48 6.14 24.01
C TRP A 191 8.42 7.32 23.77
N GLN A 192 9.55 7.40 24.49
CA GLN A 192 10.43 8.57 24.46
C GLN A 192 11.60 8.45 23.49
N ILE A 193 12.00 7.25 23.11
CA ILE A 193 13.14 7.02 22.22
C ILE A 193 12.67 6.35 20.93
N VAL A 194 12.15 5.13 21.03
CA VAL A 194 11.90 4.31 19.83
C VAL A 194 10.81 4.92 18.97
N LEU A 195 9.67 5.27 19.52
CA LEU A 195 8.54 5.82 18.76
C LEU A 195 8.86 7.15 18.08
N PRO A 196 9.46 8.16 18.72
CA PRO A 196 9.85 9.40 18.05
C PRO A 196 10.87 9.22 16.92
N MET A 197 11.85 8.34 17.13
CA MET A 197 12.86 8.03 16.11
C MET A 197 12.30 7.23 14.95
N SER A 198 11.19 6.52 15.16
CA SER A 198 10.59 5.63 14.17
C SER A 198 9.63 6.31 13.20
N LYS A 199 9.43 7.62 13.29
CA LYS A 199 8.54 8.37 12.37
C LYS A 199 8.77 8.05 10.89
N PRO A 200 10.03 7.94 10.38
CA PRO A 200 10.26 7.62 8.97
C PRO A 200 9.77 6.22 8.60
N ILE A 201 10.08 5.20 9.42
CA ILE A 201 9.67 3.83 9.13
C ILE A 201 8.16 3.63 9.32
N ILE A 202 7.54 4.30 10.30
CA ILE A 202 6.09 4.32 10.46
C ILE A 202 5.42 4.86 9.20
N ALA A 203 5.92 5.96 8.63
CA ALA A 203 5.36 6.52 7.41
C ALA A 203 5.46 5.55 6.21
N VAL A 204 6.61 4.88 6.03
CA VAL A 204 6.81 3.89 4.97
C VAL A 204 5.88 2.69 5.15
N VAL A 205 5.83 2.13 6.35
CA VAL A 205 4.96 0.98 6.65
C VAL A 205 3.49 1.37 6.51
N SER A 206 3.09 2.54 6.98
CA SER A 206 1.71 3.04 6.84
C SER A 206 1.30 3.12 5.37
N LEU A 207 2.16 3.67 4.50
CA LEU A 207 1.87 3.70 3.08
C LEU A 207 1.73 2.31 2.48
N LEU A 208 2.69 1.41 2.75
CA LEU A 208 2.64 0.04 2.23
C LEU A 208 1.39 -0.71 2.68
N THR A 209 1.02 -0.57 3.96
CA THR A 209 -0.17 -1.22 4.52
C THR A 209 -1.46 -0.65 3.93
N LEU A 210 -1.59 0.68 3.89
CA LEU A 210 -2.78 1.33 3.33
C LEU A 210 -2.96 0.99 1.85
N MET A 211 -1.86 1.02 1.05
CA MET A 211 -1.92 0.65 -0.36
C MET A 211 -2.22 -0.85 -0.56
N GLY A 212 -1.69 -1.73 0.31
CA GLY A 212 -1.99 -3.15 0.31
C GLY A 212 -3.47 -3.42 0.61
N ALA A 213 -3.97 -2.87 1.72
CA ALA A 213 -5.35 -3.04 2.16
C ALA A 213 -6.37 -2.42 1.20
N TRP A 214 -6.03 -1.30 0.53
CA TRP A 214 -6.90 -0.67 -0.46
C TRP A 214 -7.22 -1.56 -1.65
N LYS A 215 -6.24 -2.28 -2.15
CA LYS A 215 -6.37 -3.17 -3.31
C LYS A 215 -6.73 -4.61 -2.94
N GLU A 216 -6.82 -4.93 -1.64
CA GLU A 216 -7.14 -6.27 -1.19
C GLU A 216 -8.57 -6.63 -1.63
N PHE A 217 -8.68 -7.75 -2.34
CA PHE A 217 -9.93 -8.22 -2.92
C PHE A 217 -10.35 -9.56 -2.32
N LEU A 218 -9.43 -10.52 -2.32
CA LEU A 218 -9.75 -11.92 -2.06
C LEU A 218 -10.22 -12.16 -0.63
N TRP A 219 -9.48 -11.63 0.34
CA TRP A 219 -9.79 -11.88 1.75
C TRP A 219 -11.10 -11.21 2.20
N PRO A 220 -11.34 -9.92 1.92
CA PRO A 220 -12.64 -9.31 2.23
C PRO A 220 -13.83 -10.00 1.54
N MET A 221 -13.67 -10.46 0.31
CA MET A 221 -14.70 -11.19 -0.43
C MET A 221 -15.09 -12.51 0.26
N VAL A 222 -14.11 -13.21 0.85
CA VAL A 222 -14.33 -14.47 1.55
C VAL A 222 -14.84 -14.27 2.97
N ALA A 223 -14.28 -13.28 3.70
CA ALA A 223 -14.52 -13.09 5.12
C ALA A 223 -15.82 -12.32 5.44
N ILE A 224 -16.30 -11.49 4.49
CA ILE A 224 -17.49 -10.65 4.64
C ILE A 224 -18.56 -11.15 3.66
N SER A 225 -19.66 -11.69 4.18
CA SER A 225 -20.78 -12.19 3.37
C SER A 225 -21.76 -11.08 3.01
N ASP A 226 -21.84 -10.02 3.83
CA ASP A 226 -22.70 -8.88 3.57
C ASP A 226 -22.13 -8.03 2.45
N THR A 227 -22.82 -8.02 1.31
CA THR A 227 -22.39 -7.28 0.12
C THR A 227 -22.39 -5.76 0.33
N GLU A 228 -23.15 -5.25 1.30
CA GLU A 228 -23.16 -3.82 1.64
C GLU A 228 -21.93 -3.42 2.47
N ALA A 229 -21.29 -4.37 3.15
CA ALA A 229 -20.06 -4.12 3.91
C ALA A 229 -18.78 -4.32 3.09
N HIS A 230 -18.87 -4.69 1.82
CA HIS A 230 -17.71 -4.89 0.95
C HIS A 230 -16.92 -3.60 0.72
N PRO A 231 -15.58 -3.68 0.59
CA PRO A 231 -14.77 -2.58 0.09
C PRO A 231 -15.01 -2.37 -1.41
N ILE A 232 -14.60 -1.21 -1.91
CA ILE A 232 -14.75 -0.84 -3.33
C ILE A 232 -14.06 -1.86 -4.28
N SER A 233 -12.96 -2.47 -3.86
CA SER A 233 -12.23 -3.49 -4.62
C SER A 233 -13.09 -4.72 -4.91
N VAL A 234 -14.01 -5.09 -4.01
CA VAL A 234 -14.93 -6.22 -4.16
C VAL A 234 -16.25 -5.78 -4.79
N ALA A 235 -16.78 -4.64 -4.37
CA ALA A 235 -18.09 -4.17 -4.82
C ALA A 235 -18.10 -3.74 -6.29
N LEU A 236 -17.06 -3.01 -6.75
CA LEU A 236 -17.05 -2.43 -8.10
C LEU A 236 -17.06 -3.48 -9.22
N PRO A 237 -16.26 -4.56 -9.20
CA PRO A 237 -16.36 -5.62 -10.21
C PRO A 237 -17.74 -6.25 -10.30
N ARG A 238 -18.40 -6.46 -9.17
CA ARG A 238 -19.77 -7.02 -9.12
C ARG A 238 -20.80 -6.06 -9.73
N LEU A 239 -20.72 -4.77 -9.39
CA LEU A 239 -21.62 -3.74 -9.90
C LEU A 239 -21.40 -3.48 -11.40
N ALA A 240 -20.19 -3.71 -11.88
CA ALA A 240 -19.81 -3.56 -13.28
C ALA A 240 -20.59 -4.50 -14.22
N GLU A 241 -21.07 -5.65 -13.73
CA GLU A 241 -21.86 -6.61 -14.53
C GLU A 241 -23.22 -6.04 -14.98
N PHE A 242 -23.73 -5.02 -14.27
CA PHE A 242 -25.07 -4.46 -14.48
C PHE A 242 -25.03 -2.99 -14.92
N ALA A 243 -23.86 -2.38 -15.07
CA ALA A 243 -23.72 -0.97 -15.37
C ALA A 243 -23.20 -0.72 -16.79
N GLU A 244 -23.45 0.47 -17.33
CA GLU A 244 -22.88 0.90 -18.61
C GLU A 244 -21.36 1.02 -18.51
N GLU A 245 -20.65 0.67 -19.58
CA GLU A 245 -19.17 0.61 -19.62
C GLU A 245 -18.52 1.94 -19.20
N ASN A 246 -19.01 3.09 -19.69
CA ASN A 246 -18.48 4.39 -19.31
C ASN A 246 -18.72 4.71 -17.81
N THR A 247 -19.86 4.28 -17.26
CA THR A 247 -20.17 4.43 -15.82
C THR A 247 -19.22 3.59 -14.96
N VAL A 248 -18.89 2.37 -15.42
CA VAL A 248 -17.91 1.49 -14.75
C VAL A 248 -16.51 2.13 -14.76
N ILE A 249 -16.06 2.63 -15.93
CA ILE A 249 -14.75 3.27 -16.04
C ILE A 249 -14.70 4.55 -15.18
N ALA A 250 -15.79 5.31 -15.13
CA ALA A 250 -15.91 6.46 -14.23
C ALA A 250 -15.84 6.05 -12.74
N GLY A 251 -16.47 4.92 -12.37
CA GLY A 251 -16.36 4.32 -11.04
C GLY A 251 -14.93 3.90 -10.71
N MET A 252 -14.23 3.27 -11.65
CA MET A 252 -12.80 2.91 -11.51
C MET A 252 -11.92 4.15 -11.32
N PHE A 253 -12.17 5.23 -12.07
CA PHE A 253 -11.47 6.50 -11.91
C PHE A 253 -11.68 7.09 -10.51
N LEU A 254 -12.93 7.14 -10.04
CA LEU A 254 -13.26 7.64 -8.71
C LEU A 254 -12.63 6.78 -7.61
N ALA A 255 -12.62 5.45 -7.77
CA ALA A 255 -11.98 4.52 -6.83
C ALA A 255 -10.44 4.64 -6.79
N LEU A 256 -9.82 5.14 -7.87
CA LEU A 256 -8.38 5.37 -7.95
C LEU A 256 -7.95 6.66 -7.23
N MET A 257 -8.84 7.65 -7.06
CA MET A 257 -8.49 8.95 -6.50
C MET A 257 -7.89 8.89 -5.08
N PRO A 258 -8.51 8.20 -4.09
CA PRO A 258 -7.97 8.16 -2.75
C PRO A 258 -6.55 7.58 -2.63
N PRO A 259 -6.20 6.42 -3.25
CA PRO A 259 -4.82 5.93 -3.21
C PRO A 259 -3.81 6.88 -3.87
N VAL A 260 -4.19 7.56 -4.95
CA VAL A 260 -3.33 8.58 -5.58
C VAL A 260 -3.07 9.74 -4.63
N LEU A 261 -4.11 10.24 -3.94
CA LEU A 261 -3.97 11.31 -2.95
C LEU A 261 -3.10 10.89 -1.76
N VAL A 262 -3.31 9.67 -1.25
CA VAL A 262 -2.46 9.10 -0.19
C VAL A 262 -1.01 9.00 -0.65
N PHE A 263 -0.75 8.50 -1.85
CA PHE A 263 0.59 8.42 -2.40
C PHE A 263 1.26 9.80 -2.50
N ILE A 264 0.58 10.79 -3.04
CA ILE A 264 1.09 12.18 -3.16
C ILE A 264 1.43 12.75 -1.77
N ALA A 265 0.61 12.50 -0.77
CA ALA A 265 0.86 12.96 0.60
C ALA A 265 2.10 12.32 1.23
N PHE A 266 2.34 11.02 0.96
CA PHE A 266 3.39 10.23 1.59
C PHE A 266 4.68 10.10 0.76
N GLN A 267 4.71 10.43 -0.53
CA GLN A 267 5.86 10.23 -1.44
C GLN A 267 7.18 10.80 -0.92
N LYS A 268 7.14 11.95 -0.23
CA LYS A 268 8.34 12.59 0.35
C LYS A 268 9.05 11.72 1.40
N TYR A 269 8.32 10.85 2.09
CA TYR A 269 8.90 9.96 3.09
C TYR A 269 9.56 8.74 2.45
N ILE A 270 9.04 8.26 1.30
CA ILE A 270 9.63 7.16 0.54
C ILE A 270 11.01 7.60 -0.01
N VAL A 271 11.06 8.75 -0.69
CA VAL A 271 12.30 9.26 -1.30
C VAL A 271 13.39 9.47 -0.24
N ARG A 272 13.04 9.97 0.93
CA ARG A 272 13.99 10.17 2.04
C ARG A 272 14.40 8.84 2.69
N GLY A 273 13.48 7.87 2.84
CA GLY A 273 13.76 6.57 3.46
C GLY A 273 14.72 5.70 2.64
N VAL A 274 14.61 5.73 1.31
CA VAL A 274 15.49 4.99 0.40
C VAL A 274 16.89 5.63 0.32
N GLY A 275 17.00 6.94 0.52
CA GLY A 275 18.29 7.67 0.45
C GLY A 275 19.25 7.36 1.61
N PHE A 276 18.77 6.87 2.76
CA PHE A 276 19.62 6.53 3.91
C PHE A 276 20.44 5.24 3.74
N THR A 277 20.14 4.40 2.74
CA THR A 277 20.88 3.16 2.48
C THR A 277 21.95 3.28 1.40
N GLY A 278 22.13 4.46 0.80
CA GLY A 278 22.93 4.63 -0.43
C GLY A 278 24.24 5.37 -0.33
N VAL A 279 24.62 5.97 0.80
CA VAL A 279 25.91 6.70 0.89
C VAL A 279 26.63 6.38 2.18
N LYS A 280 27.43 5.33 2.16
CA LYS A 280 28.72 5.24 2.83
C LYS A 280 29.74 4.92 1.72
N GLY A 281 30.30 5.94 1.13
CA GLY A 281 31.50 5.95 0.36
C GLY A 281 32.35 7.06 0.91
#